data_b7edcd5c406763c2f0ccce4aa7558ca7
#
_entry.id   b7edcd5c406763c2f0ccce4aa7558ca7
#
_cell.length_a   1.000
_cell.length_b   1.000
_cell.length_c   1.000
_cell.angle_alpha   90.00
_cell.angle_beta   90.00
_cell.angle_gamma   90.00
#
_symmetry.space_group_name_H-M   'P 1'
#
loop_
_entity.id
_entity.type
_entity.pdbx_description
1 polymer ?
#
loop_
_entity_poly.entity_id
_entity_poly.type
_entity_poly.pdbx_seq_one_letter_code
_entity_poly.pdbx_strand_id
1 'polypeptide(L)'
;MLLKKIRQSSEVFDKLANSYEVWVPESGWLAGRRNRDKNDSKRKNLTDWSILSFLLEIDNCHYPMADSYLQYGIDGVIRIAAETLETLKNNLQSELQDQTQLDIVYLESLLHVWKRFRQFVADHMVLALECAKQETSDTKKKRYEKIAKICQNLTINKPNTFCEALQLFWFTYLFRSPFGAGCIGRLDQLLYPFYKHDCEMGIWDQQEAEKMLEEMFTRMNEINTGDTLRNLMLSGQDAKGNDQTNEITYLILVAYENTGGSEPHLNVRFHEKTPKKLRDNCINMLSSGSGQPTIYFDEAVLPAMEKAGICHEDACQYANDGCTETVIAGKSAIVFWQYEMVKTVELTLFGGNENPCVKPVSMKKNSIHGADFVPKTNLLIGIESKKPQELTTFSEFLSAFFEQMDHQLDHYFLMIKQKMQEDQTVSITSPFTAGTFEKCLRTGKDPLRGGGFDITNYQLLSGSIGTA
;
A
#
# COMPACT_ATOMS: atom_id res chain seq x y z
N MET A 1 -16.34 12.15 17.43
CA MET A 1 -16.31 10.91 16.65
C MET A 1 -14.88 10.53 16.31
N LEU A 2 -14.07 11.41 15.75
CA LEU A 2 -12.70 11.17 15.30
C LEU A 2 -11.75 10.71 16.42
N LEU A 3 -11.74 11.37 17.59
CA LEU A 3 -10.96 10.97 18.77
C LEU A 3 -11.23 9.52 19.20
N LYS A 4 -12.48 9.06 19.09
CA LYS A 4 -12.84 7.66 19.38
C LYS A 4 -12.20 6.71 18.38
N LYS A 5 -12.24 7.03 17.08
CA LYS A 5 -11.61 6.23 16.03
C LYS A 5 -10.08 6.12 16.23
N ILE A 6 -9.42 7.23 16.56
CA ILE A 6 -7.97 7.24 16.81
C ILE A 6 -7.61 6.31 17.98
N ARG A 7 -8.32 6.38 19.08
CA ARG A 7 -8.09 5.48 20.24
C ARG A 7 -8.38 4.02 19.89
N GLN A 8 -9.46 3.77 19.18
CA GLN A 8 -9.83 2.42 18.73
C GLN A 8 -8.76 1.83 17.80
N SER A 9 -8.06 2.65 16.98
CA SER A 9 -6.99 2.16 16.11
C SER A 9 -5.83 1.52 16.88
N SER A 10 -5.49 2.04 18.07
CA SER A 10 -4.48 1.43 18.94
C SER A 10 -4.92 0.06 19.47
N GLU A 11 -6.17 -0.06 19.93
CA GLU A 11 -6.72 -1.34 20.43
C GLU A 11 -6.80 -2.39 19.32
N VAL A 12 -7.17 -1.98 18.11
CA VAL A 12 -7.23 -2.87 16.94
C VAL A 12 -5.82 -3.30 16.53
N PHE A 13 -4.84 -2.40 16.59
CA PHE A 13 -3.46 -2.75 16.31
C PHE A 13 -2.90 -3.77 17.31
N ASP A 14 -3.20 -3.63 18.61
CA ASP A 14 -2.81 -4.61 19.63
C ASP A 14 -3.40 -6.00 19.33
N LYS A 15 -4.68 -6.06 18.94
CA LYS A 15 -5.32 -7.32 18.54
C LYS A 15 -4.66 -7.91 17.30
N LEU A 16 -4.34 -7.08 16.31
CA LEU A 16 -3.63 -7.51 15.10
C LEU A 16 -2.24 -8.05 15.45
N ALA A 17 -1.45 -7.32 16.24
CA ALA A 17 -0.12 -7.74 16.66
C ALA A 17 -0.14 -9.05 17.49
N ASN A 18 -1.16 -9.25 18.31
CA ASN A 18 -1.33 -10.49 19.07
C ASN A 18 -1.82 -11.67 18.21
N SER A 19 -2.39 -11.40 17.03
CA SER A 19 -2.84 -12.43 16.10
C SER A 19 -1.71 -12.97 15.23
N TYR A 20 -0.60 -12.25 15.08
CA TYR A 20 0.56 -12.72 14.34
C TYR A 20 1.40 -13.69 15.19
N GLU A 21 1.86 -14.75 14.54
CA GLU A 21 2.78 -15.69 15.15
C GLU A 21 4.18 -15.10 15.23
N VAL A 22 4.77 -15.15 16.42
CA VAL A 22 6.22 -14.94 16.56
C VAL A 22 6.91 -16.18 16.01
N TRP A 23 7.60 -16.04 14.92
CA TRP A 23 8.16 -17.16 14.18
C TRP A 23 9.53 -16.85 13.58
N VAL A 24 10.44 -17.83 13.68
CA VAL A 24 11.79 -17.78 13.15
C VAL A 24 11.98 -18.96 12.20
N PRO A 25 12.58 -18.79 10.99
CA PRO A 25 12.72 -19.85 10.01
C PRO A 25 13.69 -20.94 10.46
N GLU A 26 13.37 -22.21 10.14
CA GLU A 26 14.33 -23.33 10.27
C GLU A 26 15.44 -23.26 9.22
N SER A 27 15.16 -22.66 8.08
CA SER A 27 16.09 -22.32 7.00
C SER A 27 15.78 -20.92 6.49
N GLY A 28 16.80 -20.14 6.07
CA GLY A 28 16.62 -18.75 5.65
C GLY A 28 16.87 -17.72 6.76
N TRP A 29 16.51 -16.48 6.50
CA TRP A 29 16.93 -15.31 7.29
C TRP A 29 15.77 -14.46 7.80
N LEU A 30 14.62 -14.41 7.09
CA LEU A 30 13.55 -13.50 7.42
C LEU A 30 12.64 -14.06 8.52
N ALA A 31 12.62 -13.41 9.66
CA ALA A 31 11.72 -13.71 10.75
C ALA A 31 10.31 -13.11 10.50
N GLY A 32 9.30 -13.69 11.14
CA GLY A 32 7.91 -13.25 11.01
C GLY A 32 7.18 -13.84 9.81
N ARG A 33 5.97 -14.29 10.05
CA ARG A 33 5.04 -14.80 9.02
C ARG A 33 3.60 -14.54 9.43
N ARG A 34 2.69 -14.64 8.47
CA ARG A 34 1.26 -14.75 8.78
C ARG A 34 0.93 -16.19 9.13
N ASN A 35 -0.03 -16.39 10.05
CA ASN A 35 -0.48 -17.72 10.44
C ASN A 35 -1.04 -18.47 9.23
N ARG A 36 -0.52 -19.70 9.00
CA ARG A 36 -0.89 -20.55 7.86
C ARG A 36 -1.98 -21.56 8.18
N ASP A 37 -2.07 -21.99 9.43
CA ASP A 37 -2.94 -23.10 9.78
C ASP A 37 -4.42 -22.67 9.77
N LYS A 38 -5.18 -23.30 8.87
CA LYS A 38 -6.63 -23.06 8.75
C LYS A 38 -7.40 -23.46 10.01
N ASN A 39 -6.82 -24.28 10.85
CA ASN A 39 -7.41 -24.80 12.08
C ASN A 39 -6.88 -24.10 13.34
N ASP A 40 -5.91 -23.19 13.21
CA ASP A 40 -5.36 -22.45 14.35
C ASP A 40 -6.42 -21.49 14.91
N SER A 41 -6.67 -21.59 16.21
CA SER A 41 -7.59 -20.70 16.95
C SER A 41 -7.19 -19.21 16.83
N LYS A 42 -5.89 -18.91 16.66
CA LYS A 42 -5.37 -17.55 16.43
C LYS A 42 -5.80 -16.99 15.08
N ARG A 43 -5.99 -17.86 14.05
CA ARG A 43 -6.50 -17.43 12.75
C ARG A 43 -7.96 -16.97 12.80
N LYS A 44 -8.74 -17.45 13.77
CA LYS A 44 -10.11 -16.95 14.00
C LYS A 44 -10.13 -15.47 14.35
N ASN A 45 -9.05 -14.94 14.95
CA ASN A 45 -8.94 -13.53 15.30
C ASN A 45 -8.63 -12.64 14.07
N LEU A 46 -7.92 -13.17 13.05
CA LEU A 46 -7.73 -12.46 11.77
C LEU A 46 -9.01 -12.48 10.90
N THR A 47 -9.89 -13.43 11.13
CA THR A 47 -11.25 -13.46 10.54
C THR A 47 -12.27 -12.72 11.37
N ASP A 48 -11.87 -12.05 12.46
CA ASP A 48 -12.74 -11.13 13.17
C ASP A 48 -13.05 -9.94 12.27
N TRP A 49 -14.22 -9.99 11.68
CA TRP A 49 -14.73 -8.94 10.77
C TRP A 49 -14.74 -7.56 11.42
N SER A 50 -14.74 -7.46 12.74
CA SER A 50 -14.67 -6.18 13.44
C SER A 50 -13.29 -5.53 13.29
N ILE A 51 -12.21 -6.32 13.32
CA ILE A 51 -10.84 -5.86 13.09
C ILE A 51 -10.69 -5.49 11.61
N LEU A 52 -11.08 -6.40 10.72
CA LEU A 52 -10.97 -6.23 9.28
C LEU A 52 -11.73 -5.01 8.78
N SER A 53 -13.00 -4.87 9.18
CA SER A 53 -13.83 -3.73 8.76
C SER A 53 -13.29 -2.40 9.27
N PHE A 54 -12.74 -2.38 10.49
CA PHE A 54 -12.12 -1.17 11.02
C PHE A 54 -10.84 -0.80 10.29
N LEU A 55 -9.97 -1.78 9.99
CA LEU A 55 -8.73 -1.53 9.23
C LEU A 55 -9.05 -1.03 7.82
N LEU A 56 -10.03 -1.62 7.15
CA LEU A 56 -10.51 -1.14 5.85
C LEU A 56 -11.10 0.28 5.93
N GLU A 57 -11.71 0.65 7.04
CA GLU A 57 -12.26 1.99 7.25
C GLU A 57 -11.18 3.05 7.42
N ILE A 58 -10.05 2.70 8.05
CA ILE A 58 -8.95 3.65 8.31
C ILE A 58 -7.84 3.60 7.25
N ASP A 59 -7.74 2.53 6.48
CA ASP A 59 -6.75 2.36 5.39
C ASP A 59 -7.45 2.14 4.04
N ASN A 60 -8.43 2.94 3.74
CA ASN A 60 -9.22 2.86 2.51
C ASN A 60 -8.55 3.52 1.30
N CYS A 61 -7.38 4.10 1.47
CA CYS A 61 -6.60 4.71 0.41
C CYS A 61 -5.49 3.77 -0.04
N HIS A 62 -5.22 3.73 -1.34
CA HIS A 62 -4.10 3.02 -1.93
C HIS A 62 -2.90 3.95 -2.06
N TYR A 63 -1.74 3.54 -1.54
CA TYR A 63 -0.50 4.30 -1.56
C TYR A 63 0.70 3.39 -1.28
N PRO A 64 1.89 3.68 -1.82
CA PRO A 64 3.10 2.97 -1.47
C PRO A 64 3.55 3.33 -0.05
N MET A 65 4.25 2.39 0.58
CA MET A 65 4.88 2.69 1.87
C MET A 65 5.91 3.80 1.70
N ALA A 66 5.87 4.80 2.58
CA ALA A 66 6.95 5.75 2.74
C ALA A 66 8.09 5.09 3.54
N ASP A 67 9.26 5.70 3.59
CA ASP A 67 10.51 5.06 3.97
C ASP A 67 11.15 5.57 5.27
N SER A 68 10.44 6.40 6.04
CA SER A 68 11.01 6.97 7.28
C SER A 68 11.46 5.90 8.28
N TYR A 69 10.80 4.75 8.32
CA TYR A 69 11.19 3.64 9.17
C TYR A 69 12.54 3.02 8.78
N LEU A 70 12.92 3.05 7.49
CA LEU A 70 14.26 2.64 7.04
C LEU A 70 15.30 3.72 7.32
N GLN A 71 14.93 5.00 7.20
CA GLN A 71 15.83 6.13 7.42
C GLN A 71 16.19 6.32 8.91
N TYR A 72 15.19 6.18 9.81
CA TYR A 72 15.32 6.48 11.23
C TYR A 72 15.32 5.24 12.13
N GLY A 73 14.89 4.09 11.63
CA GLY A 73 14.62 2.90 12.44
C GLY A 73 13.36 3.04 13.29
N ILE A 74 12.98 1.96 13.97
CA ILE A 74 11.79 1.95 14.84
C ILE A 74 11.95 2.94 16.00
N ASP A 75 13.13 2.93 16.64
CA ASP A 75 13.41 3.83 17.76
C ASP A 75 13.44 5.30 17.33
N GLY A 76 13.99 5.60 16.16
CA GLY A 76 13.99 6.96 15.59
C GLY A 76 12.58 7.46 15.28
N VAL A 77 11.71 6.62 14.74
CA VAL A 77 10.27 6.95 14.52
C VAL A 77 9.61 7.29 15.85
N ILE A 78 9.81 6.46 16.88
CA ILE A 78 9.25 6.69 18.23
C ILE A 78 9.79 7.99 18.83
N ARG A 79 11.11 8.23 18.73
CA ARG A 79 11.75 9.41 19.28
C ARG A 79 11.27 10.71 18.63
N ILE A 80 11.24 10.77 17.29
CA ILE A 80 10.77 11.97 16.56
C ILE A 80 9.32 12.27 16.90
N ALA A 81 8.46 11.25 16.91
CA ALA A 81 7.05 11.43 17.27
C ALA A 81 6.87 11.88 18.72
N ALA A 82 7.69 11.41 19.67
CA ALA A 82 7.65 11.82 21.07
C ALA A 82 8.10 13.27 21.25
N GLU A 83 9.17 13.71 20.59
CA GLU A 83 9.66 15.09 20.59
C GLU A 83 8.58 16.05 20.02
N THR A 84 7.93 15.64 18.93
CA THR A 84 6.84 16.42 18.32
C THR A 84 5.63 16.51 19.28
N LEU A 85 5.27 15.39 19.92
CA LEU A 85 4.17 15.35 20.89
C LEU A 85 4.44 16.29 22.08
N GLU A 86 5.66 16.30 22.61
CA GLU A 86 6.05 17.19 23.70
C GLU A 86 5.94 18.66 23.27
N THR A 87 6.42 18.97 22.06
CA THR A 87 6.32 20.31 21.48
C THR A 87 4.86 20.78 21.36
N LEU A 88 3.98 19.92 20.84
CA LEU A 88 2.55 20.24 20.71
C LEU A 88 1.88 20.42 22.07
N LYS A 89 2.21 19.60 23.08
CA LYS A 89 1.68 19.75 24.43
C LYS A 89 2.11 21.04 25.11
N ASN A 90 3.35 21.47 24.89
CA ASN A 90 3.87 22.73 25.44
C ASN A 90 3.25 23.98 24.78
N ASN A 91 2.84 23.86 23.50
CA ASN A 91 2.24 24.95 22.73
C ASN A 91 0.72 25.07 22.90
N LEU A 92 0.07 24.18 23.67
CA LEU A 92 -1.40 24.12 23.86
C LEU A 92 -1.99 25.37 24.56
N GLN A 93 -1.17 26.35 24.99
CA GLN A 93 -1.63 27.56 25.69
C GLN A 93 -2.20 28.65 24.76
N SER A 94 -2.26 28.43 23.44
CA SER A 94 -2.79 29.38 22.45
C SER A 94 -4.09 28.89 21.78
N GLU A 95 -4.88 29.81 21.24
CA GLU A 95 -6.31 29.75 20.87
C GLU A 95 -6.78 28.73 19.83
N LEU A 96 -5.93 27.80 19.34
CA LEU A 96 -6.29 26.75 18.35
C LEU A 96 -6.44 25.37 19.01
N GLN A 97 -7.28 25.26 20.04
CA GLN A 97 -7.34 24.10 20.95
C GLN A 97 -7.77 22.78 20.28
N ASP A 98 -8.78 22.78 19.40
CA ASP A 98 -9.41 21.55 18.95
C ASP A 98 -8.55 20.74 17.96
N GLN A 99 -7.90 21.40 16.99
CA GLN A 99 -7.05 20.72 16.01
C GLN A 99 -5.77 20.20 16.66
N THR A 100 -5.12 20.98 17.50
CA THR A 100 -3.91 20.59 18.23
C THR A 100 -4.19 19.39 19.15
N GLN A 101 -5.36 19.34 19.79
CA GLN A 101 -5.75 18.22 20.62
C GLN A 101 -5.94 16.95 19.82
N LEU A 102 -6.46 17.04 18.60
CA LEU A 102 -6.61 15.91 17.70
C LEU A 102 -5.24 15.33 17.27
N ASP A 103 -4.32 16.22 16.90
CA ASP A 103 -2.95 15.85 16.51
C ASP A 103 -2.18 15.22 17.68
N ILE A 104 -2.37 15.72 18.91
CA ILE A 104 -1.82 15.10 20.14
C ILE A 104 -2.32 13.68 20.32
N VAL A 105 -3.64 13.46 20.28
CA VAL A 105 -4.22 12.11 20.46
C VAL A 105 -3.80 11.18 19.33
N TYR A 106 -3.63 11.70 18.11
CA TYR A 106 -3.12 10.93 16.98
C TYR A 106 -1.66 10.49 17.19
N LEU A 107 -0.78 11.39 17.63
CA LEU A 107 0.61 11.05 17.98
C LEU A 107 0.71 10.08 19.17
N GLU A 108 -0.15 10.22 20.18
CA GLU A 108 -0.21 9.26 21.27
C GLU A 108 -0.56 7.84 20.76
N SER A 109 -1.51 7.74 19.82
CA SER A 109 -1.85 6.49 19.16
C SER A 109 -0.70 5.97 18.29
N LEU A 110 -0.04 6.83 17.52
CA LEU A 110 1.14 6.47 16.74
C LEU A 110 2.27 5.93 17.62
N LEU A 111 2.57 6.60 18.72
CA LEU A 111 3.57 6.14 19.69
C LEU A 111 3.20 4.78 20.30
N HIS A 112 1.93 4.56 20.61
CA HIS A 112 1.46 3.29 21.13
C HIS A 112 1.71 2.16 20.13
N VAL A 113 1.26 2.31 18.88
CA VAL A 113 1.36 1.25 17.87
C VAL A 113 2.82 0.96 17.48
N TRP A 114 3.69 1.98 17.40
CA TRP A 114 5.10 1.78 17.09
C TRP A 114 5.89 1.16 18.25
N LYS A 115 5.55 1.46 19.51
CA LYS A 115 6.10 0.77 20.68
C LYS A 115 5.65 -0.70 20.70
N ARG A 116 4.39 -0.99 20.35
CA ARG A 116 3.90 -2.38 20.24
C ARG A 116 4.57 -3.13 19.09
N PHE A 117 4.82 -2.45 17.95
CA PHE A 117 5.59 -3.00 16.84
C PHE A 117 7.04 -3.31 17.24
N ARG A 118 7.70 -2.40 17.96
CA ARG A 118 9.04 -2.66 18.53
C ARG A 118 9.05 -3.91 19.41
N GLN A 119 8.02 -4.09 20.24
CA GLN A 119 7.90 -5.28 21.07
C GLN A 119 7.74 -6.56 20.23
N PHE A 120 6.95 -6.51 19.15
CA PHE A 120 6.82 -7.62 18.21
C PHE A 120 8.17 -8.03 17.60
N VAL A 121 9.01 -7.07 17.23
CA VAL A 121 10.38 -7.35 16.74
C VAL A 121 11.24 -7.95 17.86
N ALA A 122 11.14 -7.44 19.09
CA ALA A 122 11.85 -7.97 20.26
C ALA A 122 11.43 -9.41 20.60
N ASP A 123 10.18 -9.75 20.45
CA ASP A 123 9.67 -11.11 20.68
C ASP A 123 10.32 -12.12 19.70
N HIS A 124 10.58 -11.71 18.44
CA HIS A 124 11.32 -12.53 17.48
C HIS A 124 12.79 -12.71 17.86
N MET A 125 13.42 -11.67 18.44
CA MET A 125 14.77 -11.79 19.00
C MET A 125 14.81 -12.86 20.11
N VAL A 126 13.85 -12.81 21.03
CA VAL A 126 13.77 -13.77 22.16
C VAL A 126 13.63 -15.20 21.62
N LEU A 127 12.67 -15.41 20.70
CA LEU A 127 12.45 -16.74 20.11
C LEU A 127 13.71 -17.24 19.36
N ALA A 128 14.40 -16.38 18.61
CA ALA A 128 15.62 -16.77 17.91
C ALA A 128 16.73 -17.19 18.89
N LEU A 129 16.87 -16.51 20.04
CA LEU A 129 17.83 -16.91 21.09
C LEU A 129 17.44 -18.25 21.74
N GLU A 130 16.15 -18.51 21.94
CA GLU A 130 15.66 -19.79 22.46
C GLU A 130 15.93 -20.93 21.46
N CYS A 131 15.67 -20.72 20.17
CA CYS A 131 16.03 -21.67 19.11
C CYS A 131 17.53 -21.93 19.08
N ALA A 132 18.38 -20.90 19.21
CA ALA A 132 19.83 -21.05 19.24
C ALA A 132 20.32 -21.89 20.44
N LYS A 133 19.67 -21.77 21.61
CA LYS A 133 20.02 -22.54 22.81
C LYS A 133 19.66 -24.03 22.68
N GLN A 134 18.59 -24.34 21.95
CA GLN A 134 18.09 -25.71 21.78
C GLN A 134 18.73 -26.44 20.59
N GLU A 135 19.34 -25.70 19.66
CA GLU A 135 19.89 -26.24 18.42
C GLU A 135 21.26 -26.89 18.64
N THR A 136 21.42 -28.09 18.08
CA THR A 136 22.67 -28.89 18.19
C THR A 136 23.61 -28.67 17.00
N SER A 137 23.10 -28.20 15.86
CA SER A 137 23.94 -27.88 14.70
C SER A 137 24.55 -26.51 14.83
N ASP A 138 25.88 -26.43 14.85
CA ASP A 138 26.63 -25.17 14.96
C ASP A 138 26.22 -24.16 13.87
N THR A 139 26.01 -24.62 12.65
CA THR A 139 25.58 -23.77 11.52
C THR A 139 24.20 -23.16 11.75
N LYS A 140 23.22 -23.97 12.17
CA LYS A 140 21.87 -23.50 12.46
C LYS A 140 21.86 -22.58 13.70
N LYS A 141 22.62 -22.93 14.72
CA LYS A 141 22.78 -22.11 15.93
C LYS A 141 23.30 -20.72 15.60
N LYS A 142 24.40 -20.61 14.85
CA LYS A 142 24.96 -19.33 14.40
C LYS A 142 23.96 -18.51 13.57
N ARG A 143 23.13 -19.17 12.76
CA ARG A 143 22.08 -18.48 12.01
C ARG A 143 21.02 -17.89 12.96
N TYR A 144 20.51 -18.64 13.93
CA TYR A 144 19.56 -18.13 14.90
C TYR A 144 20.14 -16.98 15.74
N GLU A 145 21.41 -17.09 16.13
CA GLU A 145 22.13 -15.99 16.82
C GLU A 145 22.22 -14.74 15.93
N LYS A 146 22.47 -14.89 14.63
CA LYS A 146 22.50 -13.78 13.68
C LYS A 146 21.10 -13.15 13.48
N ILE A 147 20.03 -13.95 13.36
CA ILE A 147 18.64 -13.45 13.31
C ILE A 147 18.31 -12.69 14.61
N ALA A 148 18.67 -13.22 15.77
CA ALA A 148 18.45 -12.54 17.03
C ALA A 148 19.18 -11.19 17.09
N LYS A 149 20.42 -11.12 16.61
CA LYS A 149 21.20 -9.88 16.55
C LYS A 149 20.58 -8.86 15.61
N ILE A 150 20.07 -9.28 14.44
CA ILE A 150 19.34 -8.42 13.50
C ILE A 150 18.11 -7.84 14.20
N CYS A 151 17.25 -8.67 14.78
CA CYS A 151 16.06 -8.21 15.49
C CYS A 151 16.41 -7.27 16.65
N GLN A 152 17.45 -7.58 17.44
CA GLN A 152 17.96 -6.72 18.50
C GLN A 152 18.36 -5.35 17.97
N ASN A 153 19.17 -5.32 16.91
CA ASN A 153 19.62 -4.07 16.30
C ASN A 153 18.43 -3.22 15.83
N LEU A 154 17.46 -3.83 15.18
CA LEU A 154 16.25 -3.14 14.68
C LEU A 154 15.36 -2.53 15.78
N THR A 155 15.45 -3.01 17.04
CA THR A 155 14.71 -2.42 18.16
C THR A 155 15.31 -1.12 18.69
N ILE A 156 16.61 -0.85 18.42
CA ILE A 156 17.37 0.27 19.03
C ILE A 156 18.07 1.16 18.00
N ASN A 157 18.29 0.67 16.79
CA ASN A 157 18.99 1.39 15.73
C ASN A 157 18.19 1.38 14.42
N LYS A 158 18.58 2.27 13.51
CA LYS A 158 18.17 2.14 12.12
C LYS A 158 18.89 0.97 11.45
N PRO A 159 18.33 0.36 10.40
CA PRO A 159 19.03 -0.65 9.63
C PRO A 159 20.31 -0.09 9.01
N ASN A 160 21.39 -0.88 9.02
CA ASN A 160 22.66 -0.53 8.41
C ASN A 160 23.07 -1.52 7.31
N THR A 161 22.52 -2.74 7.33
CA THR A 161 22.82 -3.79 6.36
C THR A 161 21.60 -4.10 5.50
N PHE A 162 21.83 -4.72 4.35
CA PHE A 162 20.76 -5.17 3.45
C PHE A 162 19.78 -6.11 4.17
N CYS A 163 20.30 -7.07 4.94
CA CYS A 163 19.45 -8.00 5.67
C CYS A 163 18.61 -7.31 6.73
N GLU A 164 19.15 -6.33 7.45
CA GLU A 164 18.40 -5.54 8.43
C GLU A 164 17.31 -4.69 7.74
N ALA A 165 17.63 -4.05 6.60
CA ALA A 165 16.68 -3.26 5.85
C ALA A 165 15.53 -4.13 5.29
N LEU A 166 15.86 -5.28 4.71
CA LEU A 166 14.87 -6.21 4.17
C LEU A 166 14.01 -6.83 5.29
N GLN A 167 14.61 -7.17 6.46
CA GLN A 167 13.87 -7.67 7.62
C GLN A 167 12.91 -6.62 8.18
N LEU A 168 13.35 -5.36 8.29
CA LEU A 168 12.48 -4.27 8.76
C LEU A 168 11.38 -3.97 7.76
N PHE A 169 11.70 -3.95 6.45
CA PHE A 169 10.70 -3.85 5.40
C PHE A 169 9.65 -4.96 5.52
N TRP A 170 10.08 -6.23 5.68
CA TRP A 170 9.18 -7.37 5.79
C TRP A 170 8.26 -7.26 7.01
N PHE A 171 8.79 -6.95 8.18
CA PHE A 171 7.98 -6.74 9.38
C PHE A 171 6.96 -5.61 9.19
N THR A 172 7.39 -4.48 8.62
CA THR A 172 6.49 -3.34 8.35
C THR A 172 5.41 -3.72 7.35
N TYR A 173 5.77 -4.47 6.31
CA TYR A 173 4.85 -4.95 5.30
C TYR A 173 3.75 -5.86 5.86
N LEU A 174 4.08 -6.75 6.81
CA LEU A 174 3.10 -7.61 7.48
C LEU A 174 1.98 -6.81 8.15
N PHE A 175 2.31 -5.68 8.78
CA PHE A 175 1.35 -4.84 9.47
C PHE A 175 0.66 -3.83 8.55
N ARG A 176 1.37 -3.34 7.53
CA ARG A 176 0.82 -2.39 6.56
C ARG A 176 -0.23 -3.02 5.65
N SER A 177 -0.03 -4.26 5.27
CA SER A 177 -0.91 -4.98 4.33
C SER A 177 -1.46 -6.28 4.92
N PRO A 178 -2.27 -6.22 5.99
CA PRO A 178 -2.80 -7.43 6.64
C PRO A 178 -3.69 -8.25 5.72
N PHE A 179 -4.25 -7.64 4.66
CA PHE A 179 -5.10 -8.30 3.66
C PHE A 179 -4.34 -8.79 2.42
N GLY A 180 -3.05 -8.49 2.33
CA GLY A 180 -2.25 -8.90 1.19
C GLY A 180 -2.24 -7.93 0.01
N ALA A 181 -3.16 -6.97 -0.08
CA ALA A 181 -3.13 -5.93 -1.09
C ALA A 181 -2.20 -4.77 -0.70
N GLY A 182 -1.71 -4.03 -1.68
CA GLY A 182 -0.98 -2.79 -1.44
C GLY A 182 0.26 -2.61 -2.30
N CYS A 183 0.54 -1.37 -2.66
CA CYS A 183 1.71 -0.99 -3.42
C CYS A 183 2.98 -1.14 -2.56
N ILE A 184 3.93 -1.92 -3.05
CA ILE A 184 5.25 -2.08 -2.43
C ILE A 184 6.13 -0.85 -2.72
N GLY A 185 5.91 -0.22 -3.86
CA GLY A 185 6.71 0.90 -4.32
C GLY A 185 7.97 0.46 -5.06
N ARG A 186 9.03 1.24 -4.94
CA ARG A 186 10.30 1.07 -5.67
C ARG A 186 11.33 0.37 -4.76
N LEU A 187 11.13 -0.91 -4.51
CA LEU A 187 11.95 -1.67 -3.55
C LEU A 187 13.44 -1.74 -3.97
N ASP A 188 13.73 -1.78 -5.27
CA ASP A 188 15.09 -1.75 -5.78
C ASP A 188 15.84 -0.47 -5.39
N GLN A 189 15.16 0.68 -5.40
CA GLN A 189 15.74 1.94 -4.97
C GLN A 189 15.89 2.02 -3.44
N LEU A 190 14.91 1.50 -2.70
CA LEU A 190 14.92 1.51 -1.23
C LEU A 190 16.04 0.63 -0.65
N LEU A 191 16.30 -0.53 -1.25
CA LEU A 191 17.28 -1.50 -0.73
C LEU A 191 18.69 -1.32 -1.28
N TYR A 192 18.85 -0.67 -2.44
CA TYR A 192 20.15 -0.54 -3.10
C TYR A 192 21.23 0.12 -2.25
N PRO A 193 20.98 1.21 -1.49
CA PRO A 193 22.02 1.82 -0.65
C PRO A 193 22.61 0.84 0.38
N PHE A 194 21.79 0.00 0.98
CA PHE A 194 22.20 -1.00 1.96
C PHE A 194 22.97 -2.14 1.30
N TYR A 195 22.50 -2.62 0.15
CA TYR A 195 23.18 -3.66 -0.62
C TYR A 195 24.58 -3.20 -1.07
N LYS A 196 24.66 -2.00 -1.63
CA LYS A 196 25.92 -1.42 -2.07
C LYS A 196 26.92 -1.30 -0.92
N HIS A 197 26.49 -0.78 0.23
CA HIS A 197 27.29 -0.71 1.43
C HIS A 197 27.81 -2.10 1.85
N ASP A 198 26.96 -3.10 1.88
CA ASP A 198 27.33 -4.44 2.32
C ASP A 198 28.33 -5.12 1.37
N CYS A 199 28.18 -4.92 0.05
CA CYS A 199 29.14 -5.39 -0.94
C CYS A 199 30.50 -4.71 -0.77
N GLU A 200 30.53 -3.39 -0.55
CA GLU A 200 31.76 -2.62 -0.32
C GLU A 200 32.48 -3.06 0.97
N MET A 201 31.72 -3.44 1.99
CA MET A 201 32.23 -3.89 3.29
C MET A 201 32.47 -5.40 3.38
N GLY A 202 32.09 -6.20 2.35
CA GLY A 202 32.19 -7.65 2.35
C GLY A 202 31.33 -8.35 3.41
N ILE A 203 30.18 -7.74 3.78
CA ILE A 203 29.25 -8.27 4.80
C ILE A 203 28.33 -9.35 4.21
N TRP A 204 27.82 -9.10 3.01
CA TRP A 204 26.95 -9.98 2.24
C TRP A 204 27.37 -10.02 0.78
N ASP A 205 27.17 -11.16 0.14
CA ASP A 205 27.39 -11.33 -1.28
C ASP A 205 26.07 -11.33 -2.07
N GLN A 206 26.22 -11.31 -3.39
CA GLN A 206 25.09 -11.30 -4.31
C GLN A 206 24.16 -12.52 -4.14
N GLN A 207 24.71 -13.71 -3.91
CA GLN A 207 23.92 -14.94 -3.78
C GLN A 207 23.10 -14.96 -2.49
N GLU A 208 23.65 -14.43 -1.42
CA GLU A 208 22.94 -14.31 -0.15
C GLU A 208 21.79 -13.31 -0.26
N ALA A 209 22.00 -12.16 -0.88
CA ALA A 209 20.95 -11.16 -1.14
C ALA A 209 19.83 -11.73 -2.02
N GLU A 210 20.17 -12.47 -3.08
CA GLU A 210 19.20 -13.14 -3.97
C GLU A 210 18.32 -14.12 -3.17
N LYS A 211 18.93 -14.99 -2.37
CA LYS A 211 18.20 -15.95 -1.53
C LYS A 211 17.24 -15.29 -0.54
N MET A 212 17.62 -14.14 0.03
CA MET A 212 16.74 -13.40 0.94
C MET A 212 15.53 -12.80 0.20
N LEU A 213 15.71 -12.32 -1.04
CA LEU A 213 14.62 -11.85 -1.88
C LEU A 213 13.71 -13.01 -2.30
N GLU A 214 14.26 -14.17 -2.68
CA GLU A 214 13.49 -15.39 -2.96
C GLU A 214 12.66 -15.82 -1.75
N GLU A 215 13.25 -15.77 -0.55
CA GLU A 215 12.54 -16.08 0.69
C GLU A 215 11.36 -15.12 0.91
N MET A 216 11.55 -13.84 0.70
CA MET A 216 10.49 -12.83 0.83
C MET A 216 9.36 -13.09 -0.18
N PHE A 217 9.67 -13.31 -1.46
CA PHE A 217 8.66 -13.56 -2.49
C PHE A 217 7.93 -14.88 -2.27
N THR A 218 8.65 -15.93 -1.86
CA THR A 218 8.02 -17.19 -1.46
C THR A 218 6.97 -16.97 -0.38
N ARG A 219 7.28 -16.15 0.63
CA ARG A 219 6.33 -15.85 1.72
C ARG A 219 5.18 -14.96 1.27
N MET A 220 5.41 -14.03 0.34
CA MET A 220 4.32 -13.26 -0.26
C MET A 220 3.33 -14.19 -0.98
N ASN A 221 3.84 -15.19 -1.70
CA ASN A 221 3.00 -16.19 -2.40
C ASN A 221 2.28 -17.15 -1.45
N GLU A 222 2.83 -17.45 -0.28
CA GLU A 222 2.15 -18.27 0.74
C GLU A 222 0.86 -17.63 1.27
N ILE A 223 0.74 -16.32 1.18
CA ILE A 223 -0.38 -15.52 1.67
C ILE A 223 -1.36 -15.20 0.54
N ASN A 224 -1.16 -15.78 -0.63
CA ASN A 224 -2.00 -15.49 -1.78
C ASN A 224 -3.46 -15.86 -1.50
N THR A 225 -4.32 -14.85 -1.46
CA THR A 225 -5.77 -14.99 -1.25
C THR A 225 -6.54 -14.95 -2.58
N GLY A 226 -5.82 -14.96 -3.70
CA GLY A 226 -6.36 -15.03 -5.07
C GLY A 226 -6.51 -13.69 -5.78
N ASP A 227 -6.57 -12.58 -5.06
CA ASP A 227 -6.62 -11.24 -5.63
C ASP A 227 -5.77 -10.31 -4.78
N THR A 228 -4.50 -10.26 -5.13
CA THR A 228 -3.52 -9.48 -4.40
C THR A 228 -2.88 -8.48 -5.35
N LEU A 229 -3.25 -7.23 -5.21
CA LEU A 229 -2.69 -6.13 -6.00
C LEU A 229 -1.42 -5.60 -5.32
N ARG A 230 -0.40 -6.46 -5.19
CA ARG A 230 0.90 -6.13 -4.58
C ARG A 230 1.87 -5.68 -5.65
N ASN A 231 1.82 -4.42 -6.00
CA ASN A 231 2.65 -3.90 -7.08
C ASN A 231 4.05 -3.53 -6.61
N LEU A 232 5.05 -4.00 -7.34
CA LEU A 232 6.46 -3.68 -7.17
C LEU A 232 6.98 -3.03 -8.45
N MET A 233 7.44 -1.78 -8.36
CA MET A 233 7.98 -1.03 -9.48
C MET A 233 9.51 -1.01 -9.44
N LEU A 234 10.14 -1.26 -10.58
CA LEU A 234 11.60 -1.34 -10.73
C LEU A 234 12.11 -0.31 -11.76
N SER A 235 13.36 0.08 -11.59
CA SER A 235 14.09 0.90 -12.57
C SER A 235 13.46 2.30 -12.80
N GLY A 236 13.54 2.84 -14.02
CA GLY A 236 13.09 4.16 -14.42
C GLY A 236 14.20 5.18 -14.45
N GLN A 237 13.87 6.46 -14.53
CA GLN A 237 14.83 7.55 -14.53
C GLN A 237 14.65 8.48 -13.32
N ASP A 238 15.75 9.15 -12.95
CA ASP A 238 15.73 10.25 -12.00
C ASP A 238 15.32 11.58 -12.67
N ALA A 239 15.18 12.65 -11.89
CA ALA A 239 14.81 13.97 -12.38
C ALA A 239 15.87 14.62 -13.32
N LYS A 240 17.07 14.05 -13.41
CA LYS A 240 18.13 14.47 -14.33
C LYS A 240 18.18 13.61 -15.60
N GLY A 241 17.26 12.66 -15.75
CA GLY A 241 17.22 11.70 -16.84
C GLY A 241 18.34 10.66 -16.80
N ASN A 242 18.86 10.35 -15.60
CA ASN A 242 19.80 9.24 -15.41
C ASN A 242 19.02 7.96 -15.14
N ASP A 243 19.51 6.85 -15.70
CA ASP A 243 18.97 5.53 -15.47
C ASP A 243 19.11 5.12 -13.99
N GLN A 244 18.05 4.57 -13.42
CA GLN A 244 17.96 4.11 -12.04
C GLN A 244 18.03 2.58 -11.90
N THR A 245 18.32 1.87 -13.01
CA THR A 245 18.57 0.42 -12.96
C THR A 245 19.81 0.15 -12.10
N ASN A 246 19.70 -0.76 -11.15
CA ASN A 246 20.79 -1.13 -10.26
C ASN A 246 20.86 -2.66 -10.06
N GLU A 247 21.82 -3.14 -9.28
CA GLU A 247 22.00 -4.56 -9.06
C GLU A 247 20.80 -5.23 -8.41
N ILE A 248 20.11 -4.54 -7.47
CA ILE A 248 18.90 -5.07 -6.84
C ILE A 248 17.77 -5.21 -7.85
N THR A 249 17.68 -4.34 -8.87
CA THR A 249 16.72 -4.51 -9.97
C THR A 249 16.86 -5.89 -10.61
N TYR A 250 18.09 -6.30 -10.92
CA TYR A 250 18.37 -7.61 -11.52
C TYR A 250 18.14 -8.76 -10.54
N LEU A 251 18.55 -8.62 -9.27
CA LEU A 251 18.34 -9.65 -8.25
C LEU A 251 16.86 -9.91 -8.00
N ILE A 252 16.03 -8.87 -8.01
CA ILE A 252 14.58 -9.02 -7.88
C ILE A 252 13.99 -9.81 -9.04
N LEU A 253 14.42 -9.54 -10.30
CA LEU A 253 13.93 -10.29 -11.46
C LEU A 253 14.31 -11.78 -11.36
N VAL A 254 15.56 -12.07 -11.00
CA VAL A 254 16.04 -13.46 -10.84
C VAL A 254 15.30 -14.16 -9.70
N ALA A 255 15.22 -13.53 -8.52
CA ALA A 255 14.51 -14.10 -7.38
C ALA A 255 13.04 -14.37 -7.68
N TYR A 256 12.39 -13.48 -8.44
CA TYR A 256 11.01 -13.69 -8.87
C TYR A 256 10.86 -14.91 -9.77
N GLU A 257 11.70 -15.05 -10.81
CA GLU A 257 11.68 -16.21 -11.71
C GLU A 257 11.92 -17.52 -10.95
N ASN A 258 12.90 -17.53 -10.02
CA ASN A 258 13.25 -18.71 -9.23
C ASN A 258 12.10 -19.18 -8.32
N THR A 259 11.26 -18.25 -7.83
CA THR A 259 10.13 -18.62 -6.97
C THR A 259 8.94 -19.17 -7.74
N GLY A 260 8.83 -18.91 -9.04
CA GLY A 260 7.72 -19.36 -9.90
C GLY A 260 6.35 -18.87 -9.43
N GLY A 261 6.33 -17.84 -8.59
CA GLY A 261 5.11 -17.26 -8.00
C GLY A 261 4.42 -16.25 -8.91
N SER A 262 3.25 -15.81 -8.47
CA SER A 262 2.47 -14.75 -9.13
C SER A 262 2.57 -13.40 -8.41
N GLU A 263 3.16 -13.39 -7.23
CA GLU A 263 3.29 -12.21 -6.37
C GLU A 263 4.77 -11.91 -6.01
N PRO A 264 5.12 -10.65 -5.94
CA PRO A 264 4.34 -9.44 -6.26
C PRO A 264 4.12 -9.29 -7.77
N HIS A 265 3.15 -8.45 -8.18
CA HIS A 265 3.05 -8.01 -9.57
C HIS A 265 4.27 -7.14 -9.91
N LEU A 266 5.13 -7.64 -10.79
CA LEU A 266 6.30 -6.92 -11.23
C LEU A 266 5.97 -5.91 -12.31
N ASN A 267 6.46 -4.70 -12.13
CA ASN A 267 6.36 -3.61 -13.07
C ASN A 267 7.75 -3.03 -13.28
N VAL A 268 8.10 -2.75 -14.51
CA VAL A 268 9.42 -2.20 -14.86
C VAL A 268 9.23 -0.95 -15.70
N ARG A 269 9.92 0.12 -15.30
CA ARG A 269 9.92 1.38 -16.03
C ARG A 269 11.03 1.38 -17.06
N PHE A 270 10.67 1.64 -18.30
CA PHE A 270 11.59 1.84 -19.41
C PHE A 270 11.66 3.32 -19.79
N HIS A 271 12.83 3.75 -20.23
CA HIS A 271 13.11 5.04 -20.82
C HIS A 271 14.22 4.91 -21.86
N GLU A 272 14.55 5.99 -22.56
CA GLU A 272 15.51 5.98 -23.68
C GLU A 272 16.85 5.32 -23.28
N LYS A 273 17.36 5.61 -22.08
CA LYS A 273 18.65 5.10 -21.58
C LYS A 273 18.55 3.76 -20.85
N THR A 274 17.39 3.12 -20.78
CA THR A 274 17.25 1.81 -20.12
C THR A 274 18.27 0.81 -20.67
N PRO A 275 19.06 0.14 -19.83
CA PRO A 275 20.08 -0.80 -20.25
C PRO A 275 19.52 -1.94 -21.12
N LYS A 276 20.23 -2.28 -22.21
CA LYS A 276 19.83 -3.42 -23.06
C LYS A 276 19.63 -4.69 -22.26
N LYS A 277 20.50 -4.97 -21.28
CA LYS A 277 20.40 -6.14 -20.38
C LYS A 277 19.05 -6.19 -19.68
N LEU A 278 18.54 -5.07 -19.16
CA LEU A 278 17.24 -5.05 -18.49
C LEU A 278 16.10 -5.33 -19.48
N ARG A 279 16.15 -4.70 -20.66
CA ARG A 279 15.16 -4.96 -21.72
C ARG A 279 15.13 -6.43 -22.14
N ASP A 280 16.31 -7.01 -22.38
CA ASP A 280 16.43 -8.42 -22.78
C ASP A 280 15.88 -9.35 -21.69
N ASN A 281 16.18 -9.11 -20.40
CA ASN A 281 15.65 -9.92 -19.27
C ASN A 281 14.12 -9.84 -19.25
N CYS A 282 13.53 -8.65 -19.32
CA CYS A 282 12.08 -8.48 -19.32
C CYS A 282 11.41 -9.18 -20.52
N ILE A 283 12.01 -9.10 -21.72
CA ILE A 283 11.51 -9.77 -22.93
C ILE A 283 11.56 -11.29 -22.74
N ASN A 284 12.64 -11.83 -22.17
CA ASN A 284 12.77 -13.26 -21.91
C ASN A 284 11.71 -13.73 -20.91
N MET A 285 11.47 -13.01 -19.82
CA MET A 285 10.44 -13.32 -18.85
C MET A 285 9.05 -13.31 -19.49
N LEU A 286 8.71 -12.30 -20.28
CA LEU A 286 7.43 -12.24 -21.00
C LEU A 286 7.29 -13.37 -22.00
N SER A 287 8.36 -13.72 -22.71
CA SER A 287 8.38 -14.82 -23.70
C SER A 287 8.18 -16.20 -23.06
N SER A 288 8.51 -16.35 -21.77
CA SER A 288 8.25 -17.59 -21.02
C SER A 288 6.76 -17.83 -20.71
N GLY A 289 5.91 -16.83 -20.95
CA GLY A 289 4.48 -16.91 -20.68
C GLY A 289 4.08 -16.49 -19.27
N SER A 290 4.99 -15.94 -18.48
CA SER A 290 4.71 -15.48 -17.11
C SER A 290 3.66 -14.35 -17.03
N GLY A 291 3.46 -13.60 -18.13
CA GLY A 291 2.62 -12.39 -18.16
C GLY A 291 3.25 -11.20 -17.43
N GLN A 292 4.45 -11.34 -16.92
CA GLN A 292 5.17 -10.29 -16.17
C GLN A 292 6.63 -10.20 -16.65
N PRO A 293 7.27 -9.03 -16.46
CA PRO A 293 6.75 -7.80 -15.85
C PRO A 293 5.85 -6.98 -16.79
N THR A 294 4.98 -6.13 -16.20
CA THR A 294 4.31 -5.08 -16.96
C THR A 294 5.30 -3.95 -17.23
N ILE A 295 5.34 -3.46 -18.49
CA ILE A 295 6.27 -2.42 -18.90
C ILE A 295 5.58 -1.06 -18.91
N TYR A 296 6.18 -0.10 -18.23
CA TYR A 296 5.78 1.30 -18.22
C TYR A 296 6.83 2.14 -18.95
N PHE A 297 6.40 3.06 -19.80
CA PHE A 297 7.29 3.95 -20.54
C PHE A 297 7.29 5.34 -19.92
N ASP A 298 8.43 5.76 -19.36
CA ASP A 298 8.58 7.07 -18.72
C ASP A 298 8.26 8.21 -19.69
N GLU A 299 8.56 8.06 -20.97
CA GLU A 299 8.22 9.04 -22.02
C GLU A 299 6.71 9.28 -22.17
N ALA A 300 5.89 8.33 -21.78
CA ALA A 300 4.43 8.48 -21.79
C ALA A 300 3.89 8.92 -20.42
N VAL A 301 4.39 8.31 -19.33
CA VAL A 301 3.86 8.51 -17.99
C VAL A 301 4.25 9.85 -17.40
N LEU A 302 5.55 10.25 -17.49
CA LEU A 302 6.02 11.47 -16.86
C LEU A 302 5.33 12.73 -17.42
N PRO A 303 5.23 12.92 -18.75
CA PRO A 303 4.51 14.08 -19.29
C PRO A 303 3.03 14.11 -18.92
N ALA A 304 2.39 12.93 -18.76
CA ALA A 304 1.00 12.86 -18.34
C ALA A 304 0.84 13.30 -16.88
N MET A 305 1.74 12.89 -15.99
CA MET A 305 1.75 13.32 -14.60
C MET A 305 2.03 14.82 -14.46
N GLU A 306 3.00 15.34 -15.22
CA GLU A 306 3.32 16.78 -15.25
C GLU A 306 2.14 17.61 -15.75
N LYS A 307 1.46 17.14 -16.79
CA LYS A 307 0.23 17.78 -17.29
C LYS A 307 -0.89 17.79 -16.25
N ALA A 308 -0.92 16.79 -15.36
CA ALA A 308 -1.83 16.75 -14.22
C ALA A 308 -1.40 17.66 -13.06
N GLY A 309 -0.28 18.38 -13.19
CA GLY A 309 0.20 19.35 -12.19
C GLY A 309 1.20 18.78 -11.19
N ILE A 310 1.72 17.57 -11.40
CA ILE A 310 2.75 16.97 -10.54
C ILE A 310 4.12 17.49 -11.02
N CYS A 311 4.96 17.97 -10.10
CA CYS A 311 6.28 18.44 -10.46
C CYS A 311 7.17 17.29 -10.99
N HIS A 312 8.12 17.59 -11.85
CA HIS A 312 8.98 16.62 -12.52
C HIS A 312 9.73 15.71 -11.54
N GLU A 313 10.27 16.29 -10.47
CA GLU A 313 11.01 15.57 -9.43
C GLU A 313 10.14 14.50 -8.77
N ASP A 314 8.89 14.83 -8.46
CA ASP A 314 7.94 13.91 -7.87
C ASP A 314 7.44 12.87 -8.88
N ALA A 315 7.13 13.31 -10.10
CA ALA A 315 6.72 12.41 -11.17
C ALA A 315 7.78 11.32 -11.41
N CYS A 316 9.08 11.65 -11.40
CA CYS A 316 10.16 10.67 -11.53
C CYS A 316 10.20 9.61 -10.39
N GLN A 317 9.50 9.82 -9.30
CA GLN A 317 9.43 8.85 -8.18
C GLN A 317 8.21 7.93 -8.26
N TYR A 318 7.42 7.95 -9.32
CA TYR A 318 6.22 7.14 -9.39
C TYR A 318 6.49 5.65 -9.30
N ALA A 319 5.62 4.98 -8.58
CA ALA A 319 5.34 3.55 -8.66
C ALA A 319 3.92 3.38 -9.18
N ASN A 320 3.43 2.15 -9.23
CA ASN A 320 2.01 1.91 -9.52
C ASN A 320 1.33 1.17 -8.36
N ASP A 321 0.03 1.32 -8.31
CA ASP A 321 -0.88 0.56 -7.46
C ASP A 321 -1.98 -0.04 -8.31
N GLY A 322 -2.65 -1.07 -7.79
CA GLY A 322 -3.75 -1.70 -8.49
C GLY A 322 -3.35 -2.21 -9.87
N CYS A 323 -4.04 -1.72 -10.91
CA CYS A 323 -3.83 -2.16 -12.29
C CYS A 323 -2.79 -1.31 -13.03
N THR A 324 -2.97 0.03 -13.01
CA THR A 324 -2.10 0.98 -13.75
C THR A 324 -1.96 2.33 -13.05
N GLU A 325 -2.49 2.48 -11.87
CA GLU A 325 -2.57 3.73 -11.14
C GLU A 325 -1.19 4.20 -10.69
N THR A 326 -0.82 5.44 -11.03
CA THR A 326 0.47 6.01 -10.61
C THR A 326 0.37 6.63 -9.22
N VAL A 327 1.32 6.27 -8.35
CA VAL A 327 1.42 6.74 -6.96
C VAL A 327 2.86 7.10 -6.61
N ILE A 328 3.01 8.02 -5.67
CA ILE A 328 4.32 8.49 -5.21
C ILE A 328 4.43 8.22 -3.71
N ALA A 329 5.45 7.48 -3.30
CA ALA A 329 5.67 7.13 -1.91
C ALA A 329 5.76 8.38 -1.01
N GLY A 330 5.00 8.39 0.06
CA GLY A 330 4.99 9.49 1.03
C GLY A 330 4.30 10.78 0.58
N LYS A 331 3.71 10.83 -0.65
CA LYS A 331 3.10 12.05 -1.20
C LYS A 331 1.71 11.86 -1.77
N SER A 332 1.40 10.70 -2.35
CA SER A 332 0.12 10.50 -3.01
C SER A 332 -0.67 9.33 -2.46
N ALA A 333 -1.98 9.42 -2.57
CA ALA A 333 -2.92 8.35 -2.33
C ALA A 333 -3.97 8.31 -3.43
N ILE A 334 -4.57 7.14 -3.66
CA ILE A 334 -5.67 6.94 -4.59
C ILE A 334 -6.89 6.50 -3.82
N VAL A 335 -8.01 7.14 -4.11
CA VAL A 335 -9.34 6.75 -3.64
C VAL A 335 -10.18 6.36 -4.84
N PHE A 336 -10.67 5.14 -4.84
CA PHE A 336 -11.45 4.60 -5.94
C PHE A 336 -12.94 4.85 -5.74
N TRP A 337 -13.60 5.24 -6.83
CA TRP A 337 -15.03 5.32 -6.95
C TRP A 337 -15.49 4.49 -8.15
N GLN A 338 -16.60 3.80 -7.99
CA GLN A 338 -17.13 2.95 -9.03
C GLN A 338 -18.16 3.69 -9.84
N TYR A 339 -18.05 3.66 -11.17
CA TYR A 339 -18.99 4.17 -12.13
C TYR A 339 -19.52 3.03 -13.01
N GLU A 340 -20.83 2.81 -13.01
CA GLU A 340 -21.44 1.69 -13.72
C GLU A 340 -21.98 2.11 -15.08
N MET A 341 -21.24 1.85 -16.15
CA MET A 341 -21.63 2.20 -17.51
C MET A 341 -22.91 1.52 -17.98
N VAL A 342 -23.12 0.25 -17.61
CA VAL A 342 -24.35 -0.47 -17.93
C VAL A 342 -25.57 0.23 -17.36
N LYS A 343 -25.44 0.83 -16.18
CA LYS A 343 -26.53 1.62 -15.59
C LYS A 343 -26.84 2.88 -16.40
N THR A 344 -25.83 3.50 -17.00
CA THR A 344 -26.03 4.63 -17.91
C THR A 344 -26.81 4.21 -19.17
N VAL A 345 -26.47 3.03 -19.74
CA VAL A 345 -27.24 2.44 -20.84
C VAL A 345 -28.70 2.20 -20.42
N GLU A 346 -28.89 1.63 -19.23
CA GLU A 346 -30.26 1.41 -18.69
C GLU A 346 -31.05 2.73 -18.58
N LEU A 347 -30.46 3.76 -17.99
CA LEU A 347 -31.08 5.08 -17.89
C LEU A 347 -31.44 5.66 -19.27
N THR A 348 -30.53 5.48 -20.24
CA THR A 348 -30.81 5.89 -21.63
C THR A 348 -31.99 5.15 -22.22
N LEU A 349 -32.11 3.84 -21.98
CA LEU A 349 -33.18 3.00 -22.46
C LEU A 349 -34.54 3.28 -21.76
N PHE A 350 -34.52 3.90 -20.59
CA PHE A 350 -35.72 4.24 -19.82
C PHE A 350 -35.97 5.74 -19.72
N GLY A 351 -35.34 6.55 -20.60
CA GLY A 351 -35.54 8.00 -20.67
C GLY A 351 -35.16 8.73 -19.38
N GLY A 352 -34.10 8.28 -18.73
CA GLY A 352 -33.59 8.82 -17.48
C GLY A 352 -34.18 8.20 -16.21
N ASN A 353 -35.11 7.24 -16.35
CA ASN A 353 -35.70 6.55 -15.21
C ASN A 353 -35.06 5.21 -14.92
N GLU A 354 -35.24 4.71 -13.71
CA GLU A 354 -34.82 3.34 -13.38
C GLU A 354 -35.71 2.31 -14.07
N ASN A 355 -35.14 1.17 -14.42
CA ASN A 355 -35.90 0.05 -14.95
C ASN A 355 -36.85 -0.50 -13.88
N PRO A 356 -38.19 -0.43 -14.08
CA PRO A 356 -39.16 -0.88 -13.09
C PRO A 356 -39.14 -2.41 -12.87
N CYS A 357 -38.51 -3.16 -13.77
CA CYS A 357 -38.40 -4.62 -13.66
C CYS A 357 -37.18 -5.09 -12.81
N VAL A 358 -36.22 -4.20 -12.54
CA VAL A 358 -35.06 -4.53 -11.74
C VAL A 358 -35.34 -4.17 -10.29
N LYS A 359 -35.48 -5.18 -9.44
CA LYS A 359 -35.51 -4.96 -7.99
C LYS A 359 -34.15 -4.48 -7.53
N PRO A 360 -34.06 -3.43 -6.67
CA PRO A 360 -32.80 -3.03 -6.08
C PRO A 360 -32.13 -4.25 -5.44
N VAL A 361 -30.97 -4.64 -5.93
CA VAL A 361 -30.18 -5.69 -5.31
C VAL A 361 -29.70 -5.11 -3.99
N SER A 362 -30.25 -5.59 -2.88
CA SER A 362 -29.68 -5.30 -1.57
C SER A 362 -28.29 -5.93 -1.55
N MET A 363 -27.27 -5.14 -1.83
CA MET A 363 -25.89 -5.60 -1.69
C MET A 363 -25.71 -6.05 -0.25
N LYS A 364 -25.53 -7.37 -0.06
CA LYS A 364 -25.19 -7.91 1.23
C LYS A 364 -23.84 -7.31 1.62
N LYS A 365 -23.71 -6.87 2.87
CA LYS A 365 -22.55 -6.26 3.53
C LYS A 365 -21.21 -7.03 3.46
N ASN A 366 -21.06 -8.03 2.63
CA ASN A 366 -19.99 -9.03 2.65
C ASN A 366 -19.11 -9.02 1.41
N SER A 367 -19.02 -7.93 0.67
CA SER A 367 -18.02 -7.85 -0.41
C SER A 367 -16.66 -7.47 0.17
N ILE A 368 -15.71 -8.37 0.01
CA ILE A 368 -14.31 -8.23 0.46
C ILE A 368 -13.55 -7.12 -0.33
N HIS A 369 -14.08 -6.67 -1.43
CA HIS A 369 -13.43 -5.72 -2.35
C HIS A 369 -14.06 -4.34 -2.29
N GLY A 370 -14.02 -3.65 -1.15
CA GLY A 370 -14.29 -2.20 -1.14
C GLY A 370 -15.59 -1.72 -1.77
N ALA A 371 -16.49 -2.62 -2.21
CA ALA A 371 -17.79 -2.29 -2.80
C ALA A 371 -18.75 -1.61 -1.81
N ASP A 372 -18.36 -1.49 -0.55
CA ASP A 372 -19.06 -0.62 0.42
C ASP A 372 -18.79 0.88 0.16
N PHE A 373 -17.95 1.20 -0.83
CA PHE A 373 -17.70 2.59 -1.27
C PHE A 373 -18.72 3.15 -2.23
N VAL A 374 -19.63 2.34 -2.72
CA VAL A 374 -20.81 2.90 -3.38
C VAL A 374 -21.69 3.48 -2.28
N PRO A 375 -21.79 4.80 -2.12
CA PRO A 375 -22.74 5.37 -1.19
C PRO A 375 -24.10 4.73 -1.47
N LYS A 376 -24.80 4.27 -0.44
CA LYS A 376 -26.19 3.82 -0.53
C LYS A 376 -27.17 4.95 -0.93
N THR A 377 -26.68 5.92 -1.63
CA THR A 377 -27.46 7.03 -2.08
C THR A 377 -28.11 6.63 -3.40
N ASN A 378 -29.35 7.00 -3.57
CA ASN A 378 -30.14 6.93 -4.81
C ASN A 378 -29.54 7.79 -5.95
N LEU A 379 -28.22 7.66 -6.17
CA LEU A 379 -27.38 8.51 -6.98
C LEU A 379 -27.41 8.18 -8.46
N LEU A 380 -28.21 7.24 -8.85
CA LEU A 380 -28.43 6.87 -10.24
C LEU A 380 -29.72 7.49 -10.73
N ILE A 381 -29.90 8.79 -10.48
CA ILE A 381 -30.98 9.56 -11.07
C ILE A 381 -30.48 10.04 -12.43
N GLY A 382 -31.11 9.53 -13.49
CA GLY A 382 -30.93 10.08 -14.83
C GLY A 382 -31.66 11.41 -14.99
N ILE A 383 -31.33 12.13 -16.03
CA ILE A 383 -32.12 13.27 -16.49
C ILE A 383 -33.22 12.77 -17.43
N GLU A 384 -34.35 13.48 -17.47
CA GLU A 384 -35.40 13.21 -18.46
C GLU A 384 -34.83 13.37 -19.87
N SER A 385 -34.89 12.29 -20.65
CA SER A 385 -34.39 12.23 -22.02
C SER A 385 -35.38 11.50 -22.94
N LYS A 386 -35.10 11.49 -24.24
CA LYS A 386 -35.93 10.76 -25.23
C LYS A 386 -36.03 9.29 -24.82
N LYS A 387 -37.25 8.75 -24.91
CA LYS A 387 -37.48 7.31 -24.72
C LYS A 387 -36.98 6.51 -25.92
N PRO A 388 -36.69 5.22 -25.78
CA PRO A 388 -36.17 4.39 -26.86
C PRO A 388 -37.02 4.40 -28.13
N GLN A 389 -38.35 4.51 -27.97
CA GLN A 389 -39.31 4.57 -29.09
C GLN A 389 -39.18 5.86 -29.92
N GLU A 390 -38.55 6.88 -29.36
CA GLU A 390 -38.32 8.19 -29.98
C GLU A 390 -36.95 8.31 -30.60
N LEU A 391 -36.05 7.31 -30.34
CA LEU A 391 -34.71 7.21 -30.88
C LEU A 391 -34.75 6.38 -32.16
N THR A 392 -34.57 7.02 -33.29
CA THR A 392 -34.68 6.37 -34.61
C THR A 392 -33.36 5.91 -35.18
N THR A 393 -32.26 6.45 -34.68
CA THR A 393 -30.89 6.16 -35.12
C THR A 393 -29.96 5.86 -33.97
N PHE A 394 -28.88 5.11 -34.26
CA PHE A 394 -27.83 4.88 -33.27
C PHE A 394 -27.14 6.18 -32.80
N SER A 395 -27.03 7.17 -33.67
CA SER A 395 -26.49 8.49 -33.32
C SER A 395 -27.34 9.22 -32.27
N GLU A 396 -28.68 9.13 -32.41
CA GLU A 396 -29.61 9.71 -31.40
C GLU A 396 -29.51 8.96 -30.06
N PHE A 397 -29.40 7.62 -30.09
CA PHE A 397 -29.16 6.82 -28.89
C PHE A 397 -27.84 7.21 -28.21
N LEU A 398 -26.75 7.33 -28.98
CA LEU A 398 -25.47 7.70 -28.48
C LEU A 398 -25.45 9.11 -27.87
N SER A 399 -26.17 10.06 -28.47
CA SER A 399 -26.34 11.40 -27.91
C SER A 399 -27.05 11.38 -26.57
N ALA A 400 -28.19 10.63 -26.49
CA ALA A 400 -28.89 10.46 -25.22
C ALA A 400 -28.08 9.74 -24.15
N PHE A 401 -27.24 8.77 -24.55
CA PHE A 401 -26.32 8.09 -23.65
C PHE A 401 -25.26 9.07 -23.07
N PHE A 402 -24.68 9.92 -23.91
CA PHE A 402 -23.71 10.92 -23.42
C PHE A 402 -24.38 11.97 -22.52
N GLU A 403 -25.61 12.39 -22.80
CA GLU A 403 -26.36 13.28 -21.88
C GLU A 403 -26.53 12.65 -20.49
N GLN A 404 -26.91 11.37 -20.42
CA GLN A 404 -27.05 10.65 -19.16
C GLN A 404 -25.71 10.52 -18.47
N MET A 405 -24.63 10.23 -19.22
CA MET A 405 -23.28 10.08 -18.70
C MET A 405 -22.76 11.38 -18.12
N ASP A 406 -22.88 12.49 -18.84
CA ASP A 406 -22.44 13.82 -18.39
C ASP A 406 -23.15 14.22 -17.09
N HIS A 407 -24.46 14.03 -17.03
CA HIS A 407 -25.24 14.31 -15.83
C HIS A 407 -24.77 13.47 -14.62
N GLN A 408 -24.49 12.18 -14.83
CA GLN A 408 -23.98 11.31 -13.76
C GLN A 408 -22.58 11.72 -13.33
N LEU A 409 -21.69 12.05 -14.27
CA LEU A 409 -20.32 12.49 -13.96
C LEU A 409 -20.32 13.77 -13.14
N ASP A 410 -21.14 14.77 -13.50
CA ASP A 410 -21.31 16.00 -12.71
C ASP A 410 -21.74 15.69 -11.28
N HIS A 411 -22.65 14.77 -11.12
CA HIS A 411 -23.12 14.33 -9.81
C HIS A 411 -22.02 13.62 -9.01
N TYR A 412 -21.23 12.74 -9.64
CA TYR A 412 -20.07 12.10 -9.05
C TYR A 412 -19.03 13.12 -8.61
N PHE A 413 -18.71 14.13 -9.42
CA PHE A 413 -17.77 15.20 -9.04
C PHE A 413 -18.24 16.00 -7.83
N LEU A 414 -19.54 16.30 -7.74
CA LEU A 414 -20.10 16.95 -6.56
C LEU A 414 -19.95 16.09 -5.31
N MET A 415 -20.20 14.80 -5.40
CA MET A 415 -20.03 13.85 -4.30
C MET A 415 -18.58 13.69 -3.88
N ILE A 416 -17.67 13.55 -4.85
CA ILE A 416 -16.24 13.48 -4.57
C ILE A 416 -15.82 14.72 -3.79
N LYS A 417 -16.25 15.91 -4.20
CA LYS A 417 -15.96 17.16 -3.51
C LYS A 417 -16.51 17.18 -2.08
N GLN A 418 -17.74 16.69 -1.87
CA GLN A 418 -18.31 16.55 -0.53
C GLN A 418 -17.55 15.53 0.30
N LYS A 419 -17.20 14.38 -0.27
CA LYS A 419 -16.44 13.33 0.40
C LYS A 419 -15.04 13.79 0.80
N MET A 420 -14.35 14.56 -0.05
CA MET A 420 -13.06 15.17 0.30
C MET A 420 -13.18 16.05 1.55
N GLN A 421 -14.27 16.82 1.66
CA GLN A 421 -14.53 17.65 2.83
C GLN A 421 -14.85 16.80 4.07
N GLU A 422 -15.63 15.74 3.90
CA GLU A 422 -15.94 14.78 4.99
C GLU A 422 -14.71 14.02 5.46
N ASP A 423 -13.87 13.53 4.55
CA ASP A 423 -12.66 12.77 4.87
C ASP A 423 -11.70 13.59 5.72
N GLN A 424 -11.60 14.90 5.48
CA GLN A 424 -10.83 15.81 6.35
C GLN A 424 -11.39 15.93 7.77
N THR A 425 -12.68 15.64 7.98
CA THR A 425 -13.35 15.82 9.27
C THR A 425 -13.65 14.51 10.01
N VAL A 426 -13.76 13.38 9.33
CA VAL A 426 -14.24 12.11 9.92
C VAL A 426 -13.36 10.90 9.64
N SER A 427 -12.43 10.98 8.69
CA SER A 427 -11.50 9.89 8.35
C SER A 427 -10.14 10.09 8.98
N ILE A 428 -9.48 8.97 9.26
CA ILE A 428 -8.09 8.90 9.72
C ILE A 428 -7.35 7.84 8.93
N THR A 429 -6.05 8.03 8.76
CA THR A 429 -5.16 6.98 8.30
C THR A 429 -4.66 6.17 9.51
N SER A 430 -4.30 4.91 9.29
CA SER A 430 -3.71 4.08 10.34
C SER A 430 -2.51 4.79 10.99
N PRO A 431 -2.47 4.94 12.31
CA PRO A 431 -1.32 5.50 13.02
C PRO A 431 -0.03 4.72 12.81
N PHE A 432 -0.12 3.42 12.52
CA PHE A 432 1.04 2.62 12.14
C PHE A 432 1.62 3.09 10.80
N THR A 433 0.77 3.21 9.79
CA THR A 433 1.16 3.71 8.47
C THR A 433 1.69 5.14 8.54
N ALA A 434 1.05 6.02 9.32
CA ALA A 434 1.51 7.39 9.51
C ALA A 434 2.95 7.48 10.02
N GLY A 435 3.40 6.53 10.82
CA GLY A 435 4.79 6.45 11.28
C GLY A 435 5.80 6.16 10.17
N THR A 436 5.36 5.75 8.97
CA THR A 436 6.24 5.63 7.80
C THR A 436 6.46 6.97 7.07
N PHE A 437 5.68 8.02 7.38
CA PHE A 437 5.74 9.35 6.76
C PHE A 437 6.51 10.33 7.65
N GLU A 438 7.63 10.84 7.18
CA GLU A 438 8.42 11.82 7.94
C GLU A 438 7.62 13.07 8.31
N LYS A 439 6.80 13.57 7.38
CA LYS A 439 5.97 14.76 7.61
C LYS A 439 4.97 14.54 8.75
N CYS A 440 4.37 13.33 8.86
CA CYS A 440 3.51 12.97 10.00
C CYS A 440 4.26 13.01 11.32
N LEU A 441 5.47 12.43 11.35
CA LEU A 441 6.31 12.38 12.55
C LEU A 441 6.67 13.79 13.05
N ARG A 442 6.97 14.71 12.13
CA ARG A 442 7.42 16.07 12.46
C ARG A 442 6.31 17.07 12.72
N THR A 443 5.10 16.81 12.20
CA THR A 443 3.97 17.76 12.36
C THR A 443 2.89 17.26 13.31
N GLY A 444 2.85 15.96 13.59
CA GLY A 444 1.77 15.33 14.33
C GLY A 444 0.47 15.14 13.55
N LYS A 445 0.45 15.55 12.28
CA LYS A 445 -0.75 15.52 11.46
C LYS A 445 -0.94 14.16 10.80
N ASP A 446 -2.19 13.74 10.73
CA ASP A 446 -2.61 12.59 9.93
C ASP A 446 -2.26 12.78 8.44
N PRO A 447 -1.87 11.75 7.69
CA PRO A 447 -1.59 11.84 6.25
C PRO A 447 -2.67 12.54 5.43
N LEU A 448 -3.96 12.27 5.72
CA LEU A 448 -5.11 12.90 5.04
C LEU A 448 -5.32 14.38 5.44
N ARG A 449 -4.70 14.83 6.53
CA ARG A 449 -4.83 16.20 7.07
C ARG A 449 -3.54 17.01 6.94
N GLY A 450 -2.78 16.75 5.88
CA GLY A 450 -1.56 17.47 5.57
C GLY A 450 -0.29 16.88 6.19
N GLY A 451 -0.36 15.68 6.77
CA GLY A 451 0.81 14.93 7.27
C GLY A 451 1.52 14.08 6.23
N GLY A 452 0.91 13.85 5.05
CA GLY A 452 1.53 12.97 4.07
C GLY A 452 1.00 13.15 2.65
N PHE A 453 -0.29 13.03 2.44
CA PHE A 453 -0.85 13.05 1.09
C PHE A 453 -1.05 14.49 0.59
N ASP A 454 -0.06 14.99 -0.14
CA ASP A 454 -0.16 16.28 -0.83
C ASP A 454 -0.91 16.14 -2.17
N ILE A 455 -0.99 14.89 -2.71
CA ILE A 455 -1.65 14.55 -3.98
C ILE A 455 -2.63 13.41 -3.68
N THR A 456 -3.93 13.71 -3.67
CA THR A 456 -4.98 12.68 -3.56
C THR A 456 -5.72 12.57 -4.87
N ASN A 457 -5.59 11.42 -5.53
CA ASN A 457 -6.28 11.10 -6.78
C ASN A 457 -7.60 10.38 -6.47
N TYR A 458 -8.71 11.00 -6.86
CA TYR A 458 -10.00 10.34 -6.87
C TYR A 458 -10.23 9.76 -8.27
N GLN A 459 -10.24 8.43 -8.37
CA GLN A 459 -10.41 7.75 -9.64
C GLN A 459 -11.82 7.16 -9.77
N LEU A 460 -12.46 7.43 -10.89
CA LEU A 460 -13.66 6.74 -11.30
C LEU A 460 -13.28 5.48 -12.06
N LEU A 461 -13.48 4.33 -11.45
CA LEU A 461 -13.35 3.05 -12.12
C LEU A 461 -14.65 2.80 -12.90
N SER A 462 -14.55 2.81 -14.22
CA SER A 462 -15.67 2.45 -15.06
C SER A 462 -15.84 0.94 -15.10
N GLY A 463 -16.81 0.43 -14.38
CA GLY A 463 -17.24 -0.96 -14.44
C GLY A 463 -18.04 -1.26 -15.71
N SER A 464 -17.98 -2.54 -16.14
CA SER A 464 -18.87 -3.09 -17.19
C SER A 464 -18.76 -2.45 -18.58
N ILE A 465 -17.63 -1.80 -18.92
CA ILE A 465 -17.43 -1.19 -20.25
C ILE A 465 -17.60 -2.21 -21.37
N GLY A 466 -17.10 -3.43 -21.20
CA GLY A 466 -17.20 -4.49 -22.20
C GLY A 466 -18.64 -5.03 -22.37
N THR A 467 -19.55 -4.71 -21.45
CA THR A 467 -20.95 -5.10 -21.49
C THR A 467 -21.83 -3.95 -22.00
N ALA A 468 -21.43 -2.73 -21.75
CA ALA A 468 -22.10 -1.54 -22.28
C ALA A 468 -21.82 -1.33 -23.76
#